data_6d08df260a335b93b457a3b17542c5c7
#
_entry.id   6d08df260a335b93b457a3b17542c5c7
#
_cell.length_a   1.000
_cell.length_b   1.000
_cell.length_c   1.000
_cell.angle_alpha   90.00
_cell.angle_beta   90.00
_cell.angle_gamma   90.00
#
_symmetry.space_group_name_H-M   'P 1'
#
loop_
_entity.id
_entity.type
_entity.pdbx_description
1 polymer ?
#
loop_
_entity_poly.entity_id
_entity_poly.type
_entity_poly.pdbx_seq_one_letter_code
_entity_poly.pdbx_strand_id
1 'polypeptide(L)'
;EGKDERLEGLARPWGKKIWGEMKQNADALSGARDAGVIELFEQLRKIERSTLPAIRLHLIGHSAGGIVHTWLGPRAIKQGFDLRSISLLAPAVRIDTFDKNLGAAIASRGIRVLTANLTDAAERADSTCKPYGHSLLYLVSRSFEDHEETPILGMEKHLVPALATHGWGAMVRQLPSPGRIIAEGSAATRAITHGGMDEDDGVQRAVVSFIRES
;
A
#
# COMPACT_ATOMS: atom_id res chain seq x y z
N GLU A 1 27.84 1.31 -2.23
CA GLU A 1 27.26 2.27 -1.25
C GLU A 1 27.45 3.71 -1.72
N GLY A 2 28.65 4.25 -1.86
CA GLY A 2 28.88 5.68 -2.17
C GLY A 2 28.31 6.19 -3.49
N LYS A 3 27.96 5.32 -4.47
CA LYS A 3 27.32 5.74 -5.72
C LYS A 3 25.84 6.01 -5.51
N ASP A 4 25.16 5.14 -4.79
CA ASP A 4 23.72 5.26 -4.54
C ASP A 4 23.40 6.42 -3.60
N GLU A 5 24.20 6.64 -2.55
CA GLU A 5 24.13 7.82 -1.69
C GLU A 5 24.23 9.14 -2.46
N ARG A 6 25.12 9.21 -3.46
CA ARG A 6 25.22 10.37 -4.34
C ARG A 6 23.98 10.56 -5.20
N LEU A 7 23.43 9.46 -5.75
CA LEU A 7 22.20 9.51 -6.54
C LEU A 7 20.99 9.91 -5.68
N GLU A 8 20.89 9.42 -4.47
CA GLU A 8 19.88 9.81 -3.50
C GLU A 8 19.96 11.31 -3.19
N GLY A 9 21.17 11.83 -2.95
CA GLY A 9 21.39 13.26 -2.72
C GLY A 9 21.01 14.12 -3.93
N LEU A 10 21.32 13.70 -5.13
CA LEU A 10 20.95 14.40 -6.37
C LEU A 10 19.45 14.34 -6.67
N ALA A 11 18.81 13.21 -6.37
CA ALA A 11 17.38 13.00 -6.61
C ALA A 11 16.50 13.73 -5.56
N ARG A 12 17.02 13.96 -4.36
CA ARG A 12 16.27 14.48 -3.20
C ARG A 12 15.46 15.75 -3.48
N PRO A 13 15.99 16.83 -4.07
CA PRO A 13 15.22 18.05 -4.27
C PRO A 13 14.01 17.87 -5.17
N TRP A 14 14.19 17.13 -6.27
CA TRP A 14 13.13 16.86 -7.25
C TRP A 14 12.17 15.78 -6.77
N GLY A 15 12.72 14.72 -6.18
CA GLY A 15 11.95 13.61 -5.64
C GLY A 15 11.00 14.06 -4.54
N LYS A 16 11.48 14.83 -3.57
CA LYS A 16 10.62 15.41 -2.51
C LYS A 16 9.49 16.25 -3.06
N LYS A 17 9.75 17.06 -4.08
CA LYS A 17 8.72 17.91 -4.69
C LYS A 17 7.64 17.05 -5.35
N ILE A 18 8.02 16.16 -6.28
CA ILE A 18 7.09 15.30 -7.01
C ILE A 18 6.32 14.39 -6.04
N TRP A 19 7.04 13.77 -5.10
CA TRP A 19 6.45 12.89 -4.10
C TRP A 19 5.50 13.62 -3.15
N GLY A 20 5.86 14.85 -2.78
CA GLY A 20 5.01 15.73 -1.98
C GLY A 20 3.72 16.10 -2.71
N GLU A 21 3.78 16.42 -3.99
CA GLU A 21 2.61 16.70 -4.83
C GLU A 21 1.71 15.46 -4.97
N MET A 22 2.27 14.27 -5.13
CA MET A 22 1.50 13.02 -5.17
C MET A 22 0.75 12.76 -3.84
N LYS A 23 1.42 12.99 -2.70
CA LYS A 23 0.79 12.86 -1.38
C LYS A 23 -0.32 13.90 -1.17
N GLN A 24 -0.10 15.14 -1.59
CA GLN A 24 -1.11 16.21 -1.53
C GLN A 24 -2.32 15.90 -2.43
N ASN A 25 -2.09 15.37 -3.62
CA ASN A 25 -3.18 14.97 -4.51
C ASN A 25 -3.99 13.81 -3.91
N ALA A 26 -3.34 12.84 -3.28
CA ALA A 26 -4.02 11.75 -2.59
C ALA A 26 -4.88 12.23 -1.41
N ASP A 27 -4.39 13.20 -0.63
CA ASP A 27 -5.15 13.85 0.43
C ASP A 27 -6.33 14.67 -0.15
N ALA A 28 -6.10 15.48 -1.19
CA ALA A 28 -7.12 16.28 -1.85
C ALA A 28 -8.25 15.44 -2.44
N LEU A 29 -7.95 14.26 -3.01
CA LEU A 29 -8.96 13.30 -3.48
C LEU A 29 -9.98 12.94 -2.39
N SER A 30 -9.58 12.95 -1.14
CA SER A 30 -10.45 12.62 -0.01
C SER A 30 -11.06 13.84 0.68
N GLY A 31 -10.50 15.03 0.53
CA GLY A 31 -10.84 16.24 1.30
C GLY A 31 -11.67 17.29 0.55
N ALA A 32 -11.46 17.45 -0.74
CA ALA A 32 -12.15 18.48 -1.52
C ALA A 32 -13.64 18.15 -1.74
N ARG A 33 -14.50 19.18 -1.71
CA ARG A 33 -15.96 18.99 -1.93
C ARG A 33 -16.28 18.50 -3.34
N ASP A 34 -15.48 18.83 -4.30
CA ASP A 34 -15.63 18.56 -5.74
C ASP A 34 -14.75 17.38 -6.19
N ALA A 35 -14.17 16.63 -5.24
CA ALA A 35 -13.34 15.48 -5.58
C ALA A 35 -14.17 14.41 -6.30
N GLY A 36 -13.62 13.85 -7.39
CA GLY A 36 -14.27 12.79 -8.16
C GLY A 36 -14.65 11.56 -7.32
N VAL A 37 -13.97 11.36 -6.19
CA VAL A 37 -14.30 10.34 -5.18
C VAL A 37 -15.68 10.59 -4.55
N ILE A 38 -16.09 11.84 -4.37
CA ILE A 38 -17.43 12.14 -3.83
C ILE A 38 -18.50 11.70 -4.81
N GLU A 39 -18.33 12.08 -6.08
CA GLU A 39 -19.24 11.63 -7.15
C GLU A 39 -19.27 10.10 -7.24
N LEU A 40 -18.13 9.44 -7.20
CA LEU A 40 -18.07 7.98 -7.17
C LEU A 40 -18.91 7.41 -6.01
N PHE A 41 -18.75 7.92 -4.79
CA PHE A 41 -19.52 7.46 -3.64
C PHE A 41 -21.01 7.77 -3.77
N GLU A 42 -21.38 8.88 -4.35
CA GLU A 42 -22.78 9.18 -4.63
C GLU A 42 -23.41 8.22 -5.64
N GLN A 43 -22.69 7.87 -6.71
CA GLN A 43 -23.13 6.88 -7.67
C GLN A 43 -23.24 5.48 -7.04
N LEU A 44 -22.25 5.06 -6.25
CA LEU A 44 -22.32 3.81 -5.51
C LEU A 44 -23.53 3.77 -4.57
N ARG A 45 -23.86 4.88 -3.91
CA ARG A 45 -25.07 4.98 -3.06
C ARG A 45 -26.37 4.88 -3.86
N LYS A 46 -26.42 5.44 -5.05
CA LYS A 46 -27.59 5.29 -5.93
C LYS A 46 -27.80 3.82 -6.31
N ILE A 47 -26.70 3.12 -6.67
CA ILE A 47 -26.74 1.69 -6.96
C ILE A 47 -27.18 0.90 -5.72
N GLU A 48 -26.62 1.16 -4.56
CA GLU A 48 -26.94 0.45 -3.30
C GLU A 48 -28.43 0.59 -2.94
N ARG A 49 -29.05 1.75 -3.19
CA ARG A 49 -30.49 1.97 -2.95
C ARG A 49 -31.40 1.22 -3.93
N SER A 50 -30.87 0.89 -5.10
CA SER A 50 -31.61 0.19 -6.16
C SER A 50 -31.37 -1.31 -6.18
N THR A 51 -30.37 -1.81 -5.45
CA THR A 51 -29.96 -3.22 -5.46
C THR A 51 -29.80 -3.74 -4.03
N LEU A 52 -30.17 -4.99 -3.83
CA LEU A 52 -29.83 -5.74 -2.61
C LEU A 52 -28.94 -6.92 -3.01
N PRO A 53 -27.93 -7.25 -2.22
CA PRO A 53 -27.50 -6.76 -0.90
C PRO A 53 -26.65 -5.47 -0.92
N ALA A 54 -26.39 -4.93 0.27
CA ALA A 54 -25.51 -3.77 0.45
C ALA A 54 -24.12 -3.96 -0.17
N ILE A 55 -23.56 -2.87 -0.69
CA ILE A 55 -22.24 -2.88 -1.33
C ILE A 55 -21.15 -3.09 -0.26
N ARG A 56 -20.30 -4.09 -0.48
CA ARG A 56 -19.06 -4.30 0.26
C ARG A 56 -17.91 -3.70 -0.53
N LEU A 57 -17.08 -2.90 0.12
CA LEU A 57 -15.91 -2.30 -0.51
C LEU A 57 -14.65 -3.11 -0.19
N HIS A 58 -13.86 -3.32 -1.23
CA HIS A 58 -12.52 -3.88 -1.15
C HIS A 58 -11.58 -2.95 -1.91
N LEU A 59 -10.56 -2.42 -1.22
CA LEU A 59 -9.57 -1.53 -1.82
C LEU A 59 -8.35 -2.32 -2.22
N ILE A 60 -7.84 -2.10 -3.43
CA ILE A 60 -6.62 -2.76 -3.93
C ILE A 60 -5.70 -1.67 -4.45
N GLY A 61 -4.48 -1.59 -3.95
CA GLY A 61 -3.52 -0.58 -4.37
C GLY A 61 -2.10 -1.09 -4.47
N HIS A 62 -1.44 -0.77 -5.58
CA HIS A 62 -0.02 -1.02 -5.78
C HIS A 62 0.77 0.29 -5.60
N SER A 63 1.92 0.22 -4.96
CA SER A 63 2.87 1.33 -4.83
C SER A 63 2.20 2.61 -4.26
N ALA A 64 2.14 3.69 -5.04
CA ALA A 64 1.46 4.94 -4.68
C ALA A 64 -0.06 4.76 -4.44
N GLY A 65 -0.68 3.71 -4.97
CA GLY A 65 -2.06 3.33 -4.64
C GLY A 65 -2.28 3.08 -3.15
N GLY A 66 -1.25 2.65 -2.42
CA GLY A 66 -1.28 2.56 -0.96
C GLY A 66 -1.48 3.92 -0.28
N ILE A 67 -0.89 4.99 -0.83
CA ILE A 67 -1.10 6.36 -0.34
C ILE A 67 -2.55 6.77 -0.57
N VAL A 68 -3.07 6.57 -1.80
CA VAL A 68 -4.46 6.91 -2.13
C VAL A 68 -5.43 6.20 -1.19
N HIS A 69 -5.28 4.90 -0.98
CA HIS A 69 -6.19 4.13 -0.13
C HIS A 69 -6.11 4.49 1.35
N THR A 70 -4.96 4.98 1.80
CA THR A 70 -4.80 5.49 3.18
C THR A 70 -5.69 6.70 3.45
N TRP A 71 -6.02 7.50 2.44
CA TRP A 71 -6.96 8.61 2.51
C TRP A 71 -8.39 8.22 2.12
N LEU A 72 -8.54 7.37 1.12
CA LEU A 72 -9.84 6.92 0.61
C LEU A 72 -10.60 6.05 1.63
N GLY A 73 -9.91 5.16 2.33
CA GLY A 73 -10.51 4.24 3.29
C GLY A 73 -11.30 4.95 4.39
N PRO A 74 -10.71 5.91 5.13
CA PRO A 74 -11.43 6.70 6.13
C PRO A 74 -12.62 7.45 5.56
N ARG A 75 -12.51 7.94 4.32
CA ARG A 75 -13.61 8.62 3.63
C ARG A 75 -14.76 7.68 3.33
N ALA A 76 -14.48 6.49 2.81
CA ALA A 76 -15.49 5.46 2.57
C ALA A 76 -16.23 5.09 3.86
N ILE A 77 -15.49 4.90 4.94
CA ILE A 77 -16.05 4.60 6.28
C ILE A 77 -16.94 5.75 6.77
N LYS A 78 -16.48 7.00 6.63
CA LYS A 78 -17.25 8.20 7.02
C LYS A 78 -18.53 8.34 6.20
N GLN A 79 -18.51 7.92 4.95
CA GLN A 79 -19.69 7.88 4.09
C GLN A 79 -20.61 6.67 4.40
N GLY A 80 -20.24 5.82 5.35
CA GLY A 80 -21.03 4.67 5.80
C GLY A 80 -20.93 3.44 4.91
N PHE A 81 -19.93 3.34 4.05
CA PHE A 81 -19.68 2.12 3.28
C PHE A 81 -19.08 1.01 4.15
N ASP A 82 -19.43 -0.21 3.82
CA ASP A 82 -18.90 -1.43 4.45
C ASP A 82 -17.53 -1.77 3.85
N LEU A 83 -16.48 -1.13 4.35
CA LEU A 83 -15.11 -1.43 3.97
C LEU A 83 -14.65 -2.74 4.63
N ARG A 84 -14.52 -3.81 3.86
CA ARG A 84 -14.20 -5.16 4.32
C ARG A 84 -12.72 -5.47 4.32
N SER A 85 -12.03 -5.09 3.26
CA SER A 85 -10.60 -5.38 3.15
C SER A 85 -9.82 -4.34 2.36
N ILE A 86 -8.52 -4.32 2.61
CA ILE A 86 -7.54 -3.50 1.89
C ILE A 86 -6.38 -4.43 1.48
N SER A 87 -6.11 -4.53 0.19
CA SER A 87 -4.97 -5.27 -0.35
C SER A 87 -3.92 -4.28 -0.86
N LEU A 88 -2.73 -4.33 -0.30
CA LEU A 88 -1.63 -3.42 -0.56
C LEU A 88 -0.43 -4.17 -1.15
N LEU A 89 -0.07 -3.83 -2.38
CA LEU A 89 1.02 -4.45 -3.12
C LEU A 89 2.20 -3.48 -3.14
N ALA A 90 3.28 -3.84 -2.47
CA ALA A 90 4.46 -2.99 -2.29
C ALA A 90 4.10 -1.51 -2.00
N PRO A 91 3.26 -1.22 -0.99
CA PRO A 91 2.69 0.12 -0.79
C PRO A 91 3.76 1.15 -0.44
N ALA A 92 3.82 2.23 -1.19
CA ALA A 92 4.79 3.31 -0.99
C ALA A 92 4.31 4.35 0.05
N VAL A 93 3.54 3.95 1.03
CA VAL A 93 3.01 4.80 2.09
C VAL A 93 3.83 4.68 3.37
N ARG A 94 4.01 5.77 4.08
CA ARG A 94 4.65 5.80 5.41
C ARG A 94 3.80 5.03 6.42
N ILE A 95 4.45 4.31 7.31
CA ILE A 95 3.77 3.56 8.39
C ILE A 95 3.01 4.49 9.32
N ASP A 96 3.59 5.63 9.72
CA ASP A 96 2.94 6.60 10.59
C ASP A 96 1.68 7.23 9.96
N THR A 97 1.73 7.49 8.65
CA THR A 97 0.58 8.03 7.91
C THR A 97 -0.53 6.99 7.79
N PHE A 98 -0.18 5.74 7.52
CA PHE A 98 -1.13 4.62 7.47
C PHE A 98 -1.78 4.40 8.85
N ASP A 99 -0.98 4.32 9.90
CA ASP A 99 -1.47 4.15 11.27
C ASP A 99 -2.41 5.28 11.69
N LYS A 100 -2.00 6.52 11.50
CA LYS A 100 -2.79 7.71 11.83
C LYS A 100 -4.16 7.73 11.16
N ASN A 101 -4.23 7.34 9.88
CA ASN A 101 -5.46 7.47 9.10
C ASN A 101 -6.35 6.23 9.16
N LEU A 102 -5.77 5.04 9.20
CA LEU A 102 -6.50 3.78 9.08
C LEU A 102 -6.34 2.86 10.30
N GLY A 103 -5.27 2.97 11.06
CA GLY A 103 -4.91 2.01 12.10
C GLY A 103 -6.05 1.75 13.09
N ALA A 104 -6.62 2.79 13.66
CA ALA A 104 -7.74 2.67 14.60
C ALA A 104 -9.00 2.04 13.96
N ALA A 105 -9.31 2.39 12.71
CA ALA A 105 -10.47 1.84 12.00
C ALA A 105 -10.27 0.35 11.66
N ILE A 106 -9.07 -0.03 11.23
CA ILE A 106 -8.71 -1.42 10.94
C ILE A 106 -8.90 -2.27 12.21
N ALA A 107 -8.30 -1.85 13.32
CA ALA A 107 -8.36 -2.57 14.58
C ALA A 107 -9.79 -2.67 15.14
N SER A 108 -10.55 -1.56 15.17
CA SER A 108 -11.87 -1.50 15.81
C SER A 108 -13.00 -2.10 14.97
N ARG A 109 -12.89 -2.08 13.64
CA ARG A 109 -13.92 -2.59 12.72
C ARG A 109 -13.60 -3.98 12.15
N GLY A 110 -12.43 -4.53 12.45
CA GLY A 110 -11.99 -5.80 11.92
C GLY A 110 -11.76 -5.77 10.40
N ILE A 111 -11.34 -4.62 9.85
CA ILE A 111 -11.01 -4.50 8.42
C ILE A 111 -9.78 -5.35 8.16
N ARG A 112 -9.90 -6.30 7.26
CA ARG A 112 -8.79 -7.21 6.94
C ARG A 112 -7.81 -6.52 6.00
N VAL A 113 -6.52 -6.71 6.22
CA VAL A 113 -5.47 -6.16 5.37
C VAL A 113 -4.62 -7.29 4.80
N LEU A 114 -4.38 -7.26 3.51
CA LEU A 114 -3.41 -8.10 2.82
C LEU A 114 -2.24 -7.24 2.38
N THR A 115 -1.01 -7.68 2.63
CA THR A 115 0.18 -7.03 2.10
C THR A 115 1.01 -8.02 1.28
N ALA A 116 1.49 -7.58 0.13
CA ALA A 116 2.50 -8.27 -0.66
C ALA A 116 3.73 -7.37 -0.74
N ASN A 117 4.85 -7.83 -0.19
CA ASN A 117 6.09 -7.07 -0.07
C ASN A 117 7.25 -7.90 -0.61
N LEU A 118 8.25 -7.26 -1.18
CA LEU A 118 9.54 -7.91 -1.44
C LEU A 118 10.29 -8.11 -0.11
N THR A 119 11.16 -9.13 -0.07
CA THR A 119 12.16 -9.23 1.01
C THR A 119 13.13 -8.06 0.94
N ASP A 120 13.76 -7.69 2.05
CA ASP A 120 14.79 -6.64 2.04
C ASP A 120 15.93 -6.97 1.06
N ALA A 121 16.28 -8.25 0.91
CA ALA A 121 17.29 -8.68 -0.06
C ALA A 121 16.83 -8.46 -1.51
N ALA A 122 15.56 -8.71 -1.83
CA ALA A 122 15.01 -8.49 -3.16
C ALA A 122 14.89 -6.98 -3.47
N GLU A 123 14.46 -6.17 -2.51
CA GLU A 123 14.44 -4.70 -2.63
C GLU A 123 15.83 -4.13 -2.94
N ARG A 124 16.87 -4.66 -2.28
CA ARG A 124 18.27 -4.28 -2.52
C ARG A 124 18.81 -4.76 -3.87
N ALA A 125 18.31 -5.85 -4.40
CA ALA A 125 18.72 -6.40 -5.68
C ALA A 125 17.90 -5.86 -6.86
N ASP A 126 16.80 -5.17 -6.59
CA ASP A 126 15.94 -4.60 -7.62
C ASP A 126 16.66 -3.46 -8.36
N SER A 127 16.90 -3.65 -9.63
CA SER A 127 17.62 -2.72 -10.49
C SER A 127 16.74 -1.96 -11.48
N THR A 128 15.42 -1.91 -11.23
CA THR A 128 14.47 -1.21 -12.12
C THR A 128 14.66 0.30 -12.13
N CYS A 129 15.19 0.87 -11.07
CA CYS A 129 15.47 2.31 -10.95
C CYS A 129 16.87 2.73 -11.43
N LYS A 130 17.47 2.02 -12.41
CA LYS A 130 18.82 2.37 -12.91
C LYS A 130 18.93 3.85 -13.26
N PRO A 131 20.06 4.50 -12.92
CA PRO A 131 21.32 3.95 -12.43
C PRO A 131 21.38 3.68 -10.92
N TYR A 132 20.28 3.85 -10.16
CA TYR A 132 20.15 3.51 -8.75
C TYR A 132 20.13 1.98 -8.56
N GLY A 133 20.88 1.50 -7.59
CA GLY A 133 21.11 0.05 -7.42
C GLY A 133 20.10 -0.68 -6.54
N HIS A 134 19.02 -0.01 -6.11
CA HIS A 134 17.97 -0.57 -5.26
C HIS A 134 16.58 -0.25 -5.82
N SER A 135 15.55 -0.79 -5.17
CA SER A 135 14.15 -0.57 -5.56
C SER A 135 13.70 0.90 -5.43
N LEU A 136 12.55 1.18 -6.02
CA LEU A 136 11.88 2.47 -5.86
C LEU A 136 11.55 2.77 -4.39
N LEU A 137 11.15 1.77 -3.59
CA LEU A 137 10.82 2.00 -2.17
C LEU A 137 12.04 2.40 -1.34
N TYR A 138 13.22 1.88 -1.69
CA TYR A 138 14.47 2.36 -1.09
C TYR A 138 14.71 3.84 -1.41
N LEU A 139 14.51 4.24 -2.67
CA LEU A 139 14.67 5.63 -3.09
C LEU A 139 13.64 6.55 -2.41
N VAL A 140 12.40 6.11 -2.29
CA VAL A 140 11.35 6.84 -1.54
C VAL A 140 11.75 7.00 -0.08
N SER A 141 12.09 5.91 0.59
CA SER A 141 12.46 5.90 2.02
C SER A 141 13.66 6.79 2.34
N ARG A 142 14.68 6.78 1.48
CA ARG A 142 15.97 7.46 1.74
C ARG A 142 16.07 8.86 1.16
N SER A 143 15.28 9.17 0.14
CA SER A 143 15.46 10.40 -0.62
C SER A 143 14.19 11.25 -0.80
N PHE A 144 13.01 10.67 -0.99
CA PHE A 144 11.80 11.40 -1.33
C PHE A 144 10.96 11.79 -0.12
N GLU A 145 11.13 11.12 0.99
CA GLU A 145 10.49 11.48 2.25
C GLU A 145 11.29 12.55 3.02
N ASP A 146 10.68 13.08 4.08
CA ASP A 146 11.26 14.21 4.84
C ASP A 146 12.56 13.85 5.55
N HIS A 147 12.65 12.62 6.03
CA HIS A 147 13.80 12.08 6.75
C HIS A 147 14.38 10.89 6.00
N GLU A 148 15.69 10.72 6.11
CA GLU A 148 16.37 9.53 5.63
C GLU A 148 15.88 8.28 6.38
N GLU A 149 15.75 7.18 5.65
CA GLU A 149 15.24 5.91 6.17
C GLU A 149 13.83 6.00 6.78
N THR A 150 12.99 6.90 6.25
CA THR A 150 11.58 6.98 6.65
C THR A 150 10.90 5.61 6.49
N PRO A 151 10.24 5.08 7.53
CA PRO A 151 9.60 3.77 7.48
C PRO A 151 8.45 3.73 6.47
N ILE A 152 8.59 2.89 5.43
CA ILE A 152 7.61 2.66 4.37
C ILE A 152 6.95 1.30 4.57
N LEU A 153 5.62 1.26 4.49
CA LEU A 153 4.81 0.07 4.74
C LEU A 153 5.12 -1.08 3.76
N GLY A 154 5.48 -0.75 2.51
CA GLY A 154 5.83 -1.70 1.47
C GLY A 154 7.19 -2.39 1.66
N MET A 155 8.02 -1.94 2.59
CA MET A 155 9.34 -2.53 2.85
C MET A 155 9.26 -3.52 4.02
N GLU A 156 9.62 -4.78 3.77
CA GLU A 156 9.56 -5.85 4.80
C GLU A 156 10.31 -5.47 6.08
N LYS A 157 11.49 -4.86 5.96
CA LYS A 157 12.30 -4.42 7.11
C LYS A 157 11.59 -3.43 8.04
N HIS A 158 10.63 -2.67 7.51
CA HIS A 158 9.83 -1.72 8.28
C HIS A 158 8.47 -2.31 8.70
N LEU A 159 7.84 -3.10 7.82
CA LEU A 159 6.54 -3.71 8.08
C LEU A 159 6.61 -4.69 9.25
N VAL A 160 7.59 -5.61 9.26
CA VAL A 160 7.66 -6.67 10.29
C VAL A 160 7.70 -6.12 11.72
N PRO A 161 8.52 -5.12 12.06
CA PRO A 161 8.46 -4.49 13.38
C PRO A 161 7.12 -3.78 13.64
N ALA A 162 6.53 -3.15 12.63
CA ALA A 162 5.27 -2.44 12.77
C ALA A 162 4.09 -3.38 13.08
N LEU A 163 4.06 -4.59 12.50
CA LEU A 163 3.03 -5.59 12.81
C LEU A 163 3.03 -5.99 14.29
N ALA A 164 4.18 -5.98 14.93
CA ALA A 164 4.31 -6.33 16.34
C ALA A 164 3.94 -5.18 17.30
N THR A 165 4.00 -3.93 16.85
CA THR A 165 3.87 -2.74 17.71
C THR A 165 2.57 -1.97 17.54
N HIS A 166 1.86 -2.16 16.42
CA HIS A 166 0.61 -1.46 16.12
C HIS A 166 -0.61 -2.36 16.29
N GLY A 167 -1.69 -1.81 16.83
CA GLY A 167 -2.93 -2.55 17.09
C GLY A 167 -3.60 -3.15 15.84
N TRP A 168 -3.34 -2.60 14.67
CA TRP A 168 -3.82 -3.12 13.39
C TRP A 168 -3.00 -4.32 12.87
N GLY A 169 -1.82 -4.58 13.45
CA GLY A 169 -0.93 -5.64 12.99
C GLY A 169 -1.59 -7.03 12.96
N ALA A 170 -2.45 -7.33 13.92
CA ALA A 170 -3.19 -8.59 13.98
C ALA A 170 -4.19 -8.78 12.83
N MET A 171 -4.58 -7.71 12.13
CA MET A 171 -5.50 -7.74 10.99
C MET A 171 -4.77 -7.93 9.65
N VAL A 172 -3.44 -7.92 9.66
CA VAL A 172 -2.62 -8.00 8.45
C VAL A 172 -2.22 -9.43 8.15
N ARG A 173 -2.58 -9.90 6.94
CA ARG A 173 -2.04 -11.11 6.34
C ARG A 173 -0.92 -10.68 5.38
N GLN A 174 0.31 -11.02 5.69
CA GLN A 174 1.43 -10.80 4.80
C GLN A 174 1.55 -11.99 3.81
N LEU A 175 1.55 -11.70 2.50
CA LEU A 175 1.90 -12.69 1.52
C LEU A 175 3.39 -13.01 1.61
N PRO A 176 3.77 -14.28 1.55
CA PRO A 176 5.17 -14.63 1.54
C PRO A 176 5.87 -14.04 0.31
N SER A 177 6.99 -13.41 0.54
CA SER A 177 7.83 -12.87 -0.53
C SER A 177 8.42 -13.97 -1.40
N PRO A 178 8.76 -13.67 -2.68
CA PRO A 178 9.49 -14.59 -3.53
C PRO A 178 10.77 -15.07 -2.84
N GLY A 179 11.03 -16.37 -2.90
CA GLY A 179 12.18 -17.00 -2.26
C GLY A 179 11.95 -17.59 -0.87
N ARG A 180 10.83 -17.31 -0.20
CA ARG A 180 10.38 -18.13 0.93
C ARG A 180 9.54 -19.27 0.41
N ILE A 181 10.00 -20.50 0.62
CA ILE A 181 9.24 -21.71 0.30
C ILE A 181 8.00 -21.72 1.17
N ILE A 182 6.84 -21.65 0.52
CA ILE A 182 5.55 -21.77 1.16
C ILE A 182 5.12 -23.22 1.08
N ALA A 183 4.37 -23.67 2.08
CA ALA A 183 3.77 -25.00 2.09
C ALA A 183 3.06 -25.32 0.76
N GLU A 184 3.15 -26.57 0.31
CA GLU A 184 2.50 -27.04 -0.91
C GLU A 184 1.05 -26.56 -0.98
N GLY A 185 0.68 -25.94 -2.10
CA GLY A 185 -0.67 -25.46 -2.37
C GLY A 185 -0.92 -23.97 -2.08
N SER A 186 0.04 -23.21 -1.52
CA SER A 186 -0.12 -21.75 -1.40
C SER A 186 0.25 -21.05 -2.71
N ALA A 187 -0.40 -19.91 -2.98
CA ALA A 187 -0.06 -19.05 -4.12
C ALA A 187 1.33 -18.45 -3.90
N ALA A 188 2.35 -19.07 -4.48
CA ALA A 188 3.70 -18.53 -4.44
C ALA A 188 3.79 -17.30 -5.34
N THR A 189 4.25 -16.19 -4.80
CA THR A 189 4.56 -15.02 -5.62
C THR A 189 5.91 -15.22 -6.31
N ARG A 190 6.03 -14.79 -7.55
CA ARG A 190 7.27 -14.83 -8.34
C ARG A 190 7.84 -13.44 -8.57
N ALA A 191 7.13 -12.40 -8.15
CA ALA A 191 7.58 -11.04 -8.29
C ALA A 191 8.93 -10.83 -7.57
N ILE A 192 9.92 -10.40 -8.30
CA ILE A 192 11.28 -10.11 -7.81
C ILE A 192 11.63 -8.62 -7.91
N THR A 193 10.73 -7.82 -8.42
CA THR A 193 10.87 -6.37 -8.56
C THR A 193 9.63 -5.66 -8.03
N HIS A 194 9.81 -4.40 -7.64
CA HIS A 194 8.71 -3.55 -7.18
C HIS A 194 7.58 -3.45 -8.22
N GLY A 195 7.92 -3.19 -9.48
CA GLY A 195 6.94 -3.05 -10.56
C GLY A 195 6.31 -4.36 -11.02
N GLY A 196 6.88 -5.52 -10.70
CA GLY A 196 6.32 -6.82 -11.08
C GLY A 196 5.28 -7.37 -10.10
N MET A 197 4.97 -6.63 -9.04
CA MET A 197 4.11 -7.12 -7.97
C MET A 197 2.64 -7.23 -8.38
N ASP A 198 2.14 -6.30 -9.18
CA ASP A 198 0.75 -6.26 -9.66
C ASP A 198 0.51 -7.16 -10.90
N GLU A 199 1.58 -7.51 -11.62
CA GLU A 199 1.53 -8.43 -12.76
C GLU A 199 1.68 -9.91 -12.33
N ASP A 200 2.00 -10.18 -11.08
CA ASP A 200 2.24 -11.53 -10.58
C ASP A 200 0.93 -12.30 -10.37
N ASP A 201 0.76 -13.39 -11.12
CA ASP A 201 -0.41 -14.28 -11.04
C ASP A 201 -0.67 -14.82 -9.63
N GLY A 202 0.39 -15.07 -8.85
CA GLY A 202 0.28 -15.56 -7.48
C GLY A 202 -0.29 -14.50 -6.56
N VAL A 203 0.19 -13.26 -6.70
CA VAL A 203 -0.34 -12.08 -5.97
C VAL A 203 -1.80 -11.85 -6.35
N GLN A 204 -2.12 -11.84 -7.64
CA GLN A 204 -3.49 -11.61 -8.11
C GLN A 204 -4.47 -12.67 -7.58
N ARG A 205 -4.11 -13.96 -7.66
CA ARG A 205 -4.92 -15.05 -7.10
C ARG A 205 -5.10 -14.91 -5.59
N ALA A 206 -4.05 -14.53 -4.86
CA ALA A 206 -4.13 -14.34 -3.42
C ALA A 206 -5.05 -13.17 -3.04
N VAL A 207 -5.01 -12.06 -3.80
CA VAL A 207 -5.93 -10.93 -3.62
C VAL A 207 -7.37 -11.35 -3.85
N VAL A 208 -7.66 -12.07 -4.94
CA VAL A 208 -9.01 -12.57 -5.24
C VAL A 208 -9.51 -13.52 -4.15
N SER A 209 -8.68 -14.46 -3.69
CA SER A 209 -9.03 -15.35 -2.57
C SER A 209 -9.33 -14.57 -1.30
N PHE A 210 -8.48 -13.60 -0.98
CA PHE A 210 -8.62 -12.77 0.21
C PHE A 210 -9.93 -11.97 0.21
N ILE A 211 -10.32 -11.41 -0.93
CA ILE A 211 -11.60 -10.70 -1.09
C ILE A 211 -12.77 -11.64 -0.85
N ARG A 212 -12.74 -12.85 -1.41
CA ARG A 212 -13.82 -13.84 -1.25
C ARG A 212 -13.99 -14.33 0.19
N GLU A 213 -12.93 -14.30 0.97
CA GLU A 213 -12.92 -14.68 2.38
C GLU A 213 -13.34 -13.53 3.31
N SER A 214 -13.45 -12.28 2.79
CA SER A 214 -13.70 -11.05 3.57
C SER A 214 -15.20 -10.60 3.51
#